data_55549da4e68dd81cca75636970b78a54
#
_entry.id   55549da4e68dd81cca75636970b78a54
#
_cell.length_a   1.000
_cell.length_b   1.000
_cell.length_c   1.000
_cell.angle_alpha   90.00
_cell.angle_beta   90.00
_cell.angle_gamma   90.00
#
_symmetry.space_group_name_H-M   'P 1'
#
loop_
_entity.id
_entity.type
_entity.pdbx_description
1 polymer ?
#
loop_
_entity_poly.entity_id
_entity_poly.type
_entity_poly.pdbx_seq_one_letter_code
_entity_poly.pdbx_strand_id
1 'polypeptide(L)' 'DYSAITSLTKRQMYMWPATHFQQYMDYCLDKEIYEVVAKIRDVAFIRRIKLNVPR' A
#
# COMPACT_ATOMS: atom_id res chain seq x y z
N ASP A 1 -7.57 -9.49 -7.73
CA ASP A 1 -6.34 -9.99 -8.34
C ASP A 1 -5.20 -8.99 -8.16
N TYR A 2 -4.09 -9.47 -7.63
CA TYR A 2 -2.92 -8.63 -7.34
C TYR A 2 -1.84 -8.74 -8.40
N SER A 3 -2.11 -9.36 -9.54
CA SER A 3 -1.07 -9.63 -10.54
C SER A 3 -0.41 -8.36 -11.06
N ALA A 4 -1.12 -7.24 -11.06
CA ALA A 4 -0.58 -5.97 -11.55
C ALA A 4 -0.21 -5.01 -10.42
N ILE A 5 -0.03 -5.52 -9.21
CA ILE A 5 0.19 -4.64 -8.06
C ILE A 5 1.46 -3.81 -8.20
N THR A 6 2.49 -4.34 -8.85
CA THR A 6 3.75 -3.61 -9.04
C THR A 6 3.61 -2.46 -10.02
N SER A 7 2.52 -2.44 -10.81
CA SER A 7 2.23 -1.36 -11.75
C SER A 7 1.46 -0.21 -11.14
N LEU A 8 1.03 -0.35 -9.88
CA LEU A 8 0.26 0.69 -9.23
C LEU A 8 1.10 1.95 -9.02
N THR A 9 0.49 3.10 -9.26
CA THR A 9 1.13 4.38 -9.03
C THR A 9 0.58 5.01 -7.74
N LYS A 10 1.34 5.95 -7.17
CA LYS A 10 0.88 6.68 -6.00
C LYS A 10 -0.43 7.40 -6.29
N ARG A 11 -0.57 7.89 -7.51
CA ARG A 11 -1.77 8.59 -7.93
C ARG A 11 -3.02 7.73 -7.79
N GLN A 12 -2.91 6.47 -8.20
CA GLN A 12 -4.02 5.53 -8.05
C GLN A 12 -4.34 5.29 -6.58
N MET A 13 -3.30 5.20 -5.76
CA MET A 13 -3.46 4.96 -4.33
C MET A 13 -4.17 6.10 -3.61
N TYR A 14 -4.06 7.33 -4.12
CA TYR A 14 -4.78 8.46 -3.53
C TYR A 14 -6.30 8.28 -3.57
N MET A 15 -6.79 7.46 -4.49
CA MET A 15 -8.22 7.20 -4.64
C MET A 15 -8.72 6.07 -3.75
N TRP A 16 -7.81 5.37 -3.08
CA TRP A 16 -8.19 4.20 -2.29
C TRP A 16 -8.84 4.60 -0.97
N PRO A 17 -9.84 3.82 -0.49
CA PRO A 17 -10.30 3.95 0.88
C PRO A 17 -9.21 3.47 1.85
N ALA A 18 -9.28 3.96 3.10
CA ALA A 18 -8.25 3.66 4.10
C ALA A 18 -8.05 2.16 4.30
N THR A 19 -9.13 1.39 4.23
CA THR A 19 -9.05 -0.07 4.43
C THR A 19 -8.20 -0.76 3.37
N HIS A 20 -8.19 -0.24 2.14
CA HIS A 20 -7.40 -0.81 1.07
C HIS A 20 -5.90 -0.69 1.35
N PHE A 21 -5.48 0.40 1.97
CA PHE A 21 -4.07 0.58 2.28
C PHE A 21 -3.55 -0.55 3.16
N GLN A 22 -4.31 -0.90 4.19
CA GLN A 22 -3.88 -1.96 5.10
C GLN A 22 -3.88 -3.32 4.40
N GLN A 23 -4.92 -3.61 3.63
CA GLN A 23 -5.01 -4.88 2.93
C GLN A 23 -3.87 -5.07 1.94
N TYR A 24 -3.59 -4.05 1.15
CA TYR A 24 -2.53 -4.14 0.15
C TYR A 24 -1.16 -4.16 0.81
N MET A 25 -0.98 -3.42 1.90
CA MET A 25 0.28 -3.47 2.62
C MET A 25 0.55 -4.86 3.19
N ASP A 26 -0.46 -5.48 3.81
CA ASP A 26 -0.32 -6.83 4.36
C ASP A 26 0.04 -7.82 3.26
N TYR A 27 -0.62 -7.72 2.11
CA TYR A 27 -0.31 -8.59 0.98
C TYR A 27 1.12 -8.38 0.49
N CYS A 28 1.53 -7.13 0.33
CA CYS A 28 2.87 -6.83 -0.17
C CYS A 28 3.95 -7.27 0.81
N LEU A 29 3.71 -7.14 2.11
CA LEU A 29 4.66 -7.60 3.11
C LEU A 29 4.79 -9.12 3.07
N ASP A 30 3.67 -9.81 2.91
CA ASP A 30 3.68 -11.27 2.82
C ASP A 30 4.45 -11.76 1.60
N LYS A 31 4.35 -11.04 0.49
CA LYS A 31 5.01 -11.40 -0.76
C LYS A 31 6.36 -10.71 -0.94
N GLU A 32 6.79 -9.93 0.05
CA GLU A 32 8.06 -9.20 0.02
C GLU A 32 8.18 -8.24 -1.16
N ILE A 33 7.06 -7.60 -1.54
CA ILE A 33 7.03 -6.60 -2.61
C ILE A 33 7.28 -5.24 -1.98
N TYR A 34 8.51 -5.00 -1.54
CA TYR A 34 8.83 -3.83 -0.73
C TYR A 34 8.74 -2.51 -1.48
N GLU A 35 8.95 -2.52 -2.79
CA GLU A 35 8.82 -1.28 -3.58
C GLU A 35 7.39 -0.74 -3.54
N VAL A 36 6.40 -1.63 -3.55
CA VAL A 36 5.00 -1.22 -3.45
C VAL A 36 4.67 -0.81 -2.02
N VAL A 37 5.23 -1.51 -1.03
CA VAL A 37 5.06 -1.14 0.37
C VAL A 37 5.51 0.31 0.59
N ALA A 38 6.63 0.69 0.00
CA ALA A 38 7.13 2.07 0.13
C ALA A 38 6.14 3.07 -0.44
N LYS A 39 5.55 2.78 -1.59
CA LYS A 39 4.54 3.65 -2.20
C LYS A 39 3.31 3.77 -1.32
N ILE A 40 2.83 2.64 -0.81
CA ILE A 40 1.65 2.62 0.06
C ILE A 40 1.90 3.46 1.32
N ARG A 41 3.07 3.29 1.92
CA ARG A 41 3.43 4.05 3.12
C ARG A 41 3.49 5.56 2.84
N ASP A 42 4.08 5.94 1.70
CA ASP A 42 4.17 7.36 1.34
C ASP A 42 2.79 7.99 1.20
N VAL A 43 1.91 7.35 0.45
CA VAL A 43 0.57 7.89 0.23
C VAL A 43 -0.22 7.91 1.53
N ALA A 44 -0.12 6.84 2.32
CA ALA A 44 -0.80 6.80 3.62
C ALA A 44 -0.31 7.92 4.54
N PHE A 45 0.99 8.20 4.53
CA PHE A 45 1.55 9.28 5.33
C PHE A 45 0.98 10.63 4.89
N ILE A 46 0.94 10.88 3.59
CA ILE A 46 0.41 12.14 3.05
C ILE A 46 -1.06 12.29 3.40
N ARG A 47 -1.83 11.22 3.32
CA ARG A 47 -3.26 11.23 3.65
C ARG A 47 -3.53 11.06 5.14
N ARG A 48 -2.48 10.93 5.94
CA ARG A 48 -2.56 10.75 7.39
C ARG A 48 -3.37 9.52 7.78
N ILE A 49 -3.17 8.43 7.05
CA ILE A 49 -3.78 7.15 7.33
C ILE A 49 -2.79 6.33 8.15
N LYS A 50 -3.25 5.85 9.30
CA LYS A 50 -2.41 4.98 10.13
C LYS A 50 -2.43 3.56 9.62
N LEU A 51 -1.26 2.96 9.52
CA LEU A 51 -1.12 1.59 9.08
C LEU A 51 -0.47 0.75 10.18
N ASN A 52 -0.97 -0.47 10.33
CA ASN A 52 -0.32 -1.46 11.19
C ASN A 52 0.79 -2.14 10.38
N VAL A 53 2.03 -1.82 10.72
CA VAL A 53 3.18 -2.42 10.05
C VAL A 53 3.81 -3.42 11.01
N PRO A 54 3.74 -4.71 10.72
CA PRO A 54 4.38 -5.71 11.59
C PRO A 54 5.89 -5.57 11.51
N ARG A 55 6.53 -5.90 12.59
CA ARG A 55 7.99 -5.89 12.65
C ARG A 55 8.51 -7.27 12.90
#